data_bd35d2eca3162702828ecb8c0928ba26
#
_entry.id   bd35d2eca3162702828ecb8c0928ba26
#
_cell.length_a   1.000
_cell.length_b   1.000
_cell.length_c   1.000
_cell.angle_alpha   90.00
_cell.angle_beta   90.00
_cell.angle_gamma   90.00
#
_symmetry.space_group_name_H-M   'P 1'
#
loop_
_entity.id
_entity.type
_entity.pdbx_description
1 polymer ?
#
loop_
_entity_poly.entity_id
_entity_poly.type
_entity_poly.pdbx_seq_one_letter_code
_entity_poly.pdbx_strand_id
1 'polypeptide(L)'
;MLQIIRKGDKTSHGGSVLTASDTMKFGGIGVARKGDKVSCPVPGHGPTTIVEGNPNYLDHGIPVAFHGHKCACGCTLISSFAAAKVA
;
A
#
# COMPACT_ATOMS: atom_id res chain seq x y z
N MET A 1 5.70 0.50 -15.82
CA MET A 1 6.56 0.39 -14.64
C MET A 1 5.72 0.64 -13.39
N LEU A 2 5.80 -0.25 -12.39
CA LEU A 2 4.99 -0.16 -11.19
C LEU A 2 5.81 0.38 -10.03
N GLN A 3 5.23 1.31 -9.28
CA GLN A 3 5.86 1.88 -8.09
C GLN A 3 5.28 1.21 -6.86
N ILE A 4 6.14 0.61 -6.05
CA ILE A 4 5.71 -0.17 -4.89
C ILE A 4 5.23 0.75 -3.76
N ILE A 5 4.23 0.29 -3.01
CA ILE A 5 3.73 0.99 -1.82
C ILE A 5 4.42 0.40 -0.59
N ARG A 6 4.84 1.26 0.33
CA ARG A 6 5.52 0.87 1.56
C ARG A 6 4.82 1.44 2.77
N LYS A 7 5.12 0.90 3.95
CA LYS A 7 4.61 1.44 5.21
C LYS A 7 4.90 2.94 5.31
N GLY A 8 3.89 3.71 5.69
CA GLY A 8 3.99 5.16 5.80
C GLY A 8 3.65 5.92 4.52
N ASP A 9 3.47 5.23 3.40
CA ASP A 9 3.08 5.89 2.16
C ASP A 9 1.68 6.50 2.30
N LYS A 10 1.45 7.57 1.55
CA LYS A 10 0.24 8.38 1.65
C LYS A 10 -0.90 7.84 0.80
N THR A 11 -2.11 8.32 1.09
CA THR A 11 -3.28 8.08 0.26
C THR A 11 -3.85 9.39 -0.25
N SER A 12 -4.72 9.29 -1.27
CA SER A 12 -5.38 10.45 -1.86
C SER A 12 -6.32 11.16 -0.88
N HIS A 13 -6.70 10.51 0.22
CA HIS A 13 -7.55 11.11 1.26
C HIS A 13 -6.74 11.71 2.41
N GLY A 14 -5.40 11.76 2.31
CA GLY A 14 -4.55 12.32 3.35
C GLY A 14 -4.17 11.34 4.46
N GLY A 15 -4.51 10.07 4.31
CA GLY A 15 -4.12 9.02 5.24
C GLY A 15 -2.76 8.43 4.93
N SER A 16 -2.41 7.33 5.62
CA SER A 16 -1.15 6.63 5.39
C SER A 16 -1.26 5.14 5.67
N VAL A 17 -0.35 4.37 5.08
CA VAL A 17 -0.26 2.91 5.30
C VAL A 17 0.27 2.64 6.71
N LEU A 18 -0.46 1.85 7.48
CA LEU A 18 -0.16 1.58 8.89
C LEU A 18 0.58 0.28 9.11
N THR A 19 0.31 -0.76 8.32
CA THR A 19 0.97 -2.06 8.43
C THR A 19 1.53 -2.49 7.09
N ALA A 20 2.57 -3.35 7.13
CA ALA A 20 3.26 -3.80 5.94
C ALA A 20 4.02 -5.09 6.22
N SER A 21 4.67 -5.65 5.19
CA SER A 21 5.45 -6.87 5.29
C SER A 21 6.69 -6.69 6.17
N ASP A 22 6.99 -7.71 6.98
CA ASP A 22 8.24 -7.79 7.73
C ASP A 22 9.32 -8.53 6.95
N THR A 23 8.98 -9.16 5.83
CA THR A 23 9.88 -10.04 5.08
C THR A 23 10.29 -9.49 3.73
N MET A 24 9.49 -8.59 3.15
CA MET A 24 9.83 -7.95 1.89
C MET A 24 9.93 -6.45 2.11
N LYS A 25 11.15 -5.89 1.92
CA LYS A 25 11.42 -4.49 2.20
C LYS A 25 12.17 -3.83 1.04
N PHE A 26 11.91 -2.55 0.84
CA PHE A 26 12.64 -1.71 -0.12
C PHE A 26 13.13 -0.49 0.65
N GLY A 27 14.43 -0.24 0.63
CA GLY A 27 15.02 0.85 1.38
C GLY A 27 14.86 0.69 2.90
N GLY A 28 14.74 -0.56 3.37
CA GLY A 28 14.57 -0.86 4.80
C GLY A 28 13.13 -0.70 5.30
N ILE A 29 12.17 -0.41 4.41
CA ILE A 29 10.77 -0.21 4.78
C ILE A 29 9.91 -1.30 4.14
N GLY A 30 9.05 -1.94 4.93
CA GLY A 30 8.21 -3.04 4.46
C GLY A 30 7.23 -2.62 3.38
N VAL A 31 7.01 -3.52 2.40
CA VAL A 31 6.03 -3.30 1.34
C VAL A 31 4.61 -3.52 1.86
N ALA A 32 3.68 -2.70 1.38
CA ALA A 32 2.26 -2.87 1.68
C ALA A 32 1.65 -3.95 0.81
N ARG A 33 0.67 -4.68 1.35
CA ARG A 33 0.05 -5.82 0.68
C ARG A 33 -1.46 -5.70 0.79
N LYS A 34 -2.16 -6.43 -0.07
CA LYS A 34 -3.62 -6.56 0.04
C LYS A 34 -3.99 -7.02 1.46
N GLY A 35 -4.91 -6.30 2.11
CA GLY A 35 -5.33 -6.57 3.48
C GLY A 35 -4.59 -5.77 4.54
N ASP A 36 -3.49 -5.08 4.20
CA ASP A 36 -2.81 -4.22 5.16
C ASP A 36 -3.66 -3.02 5.54
N LYS A 37 -3.45 -2.53 6.76
CA LYS A 37 -4.27 -1.44 7.32
C LYS A 37 -3.76 -0.07 6.88
N VAL A 38 -4.71 0.82 6.65
CA VAL A 38 -4.44 2.18 6.18
C VAL A 38 -5.31 3.13 7.00
N SER A 39 -4.75 4.26 7.44
CA SER A 39 -5.56 5.30 8.07
C SER A 39 -6.30 6.11 7.00
N CYS A 40 -7.52 6.53 7.32
CA CYS A 40 -8.28 7.42 6.46
C CYS A 40 -8.92 8.49 7.33
N PRO A 41 -8.48 9.76 7.23
CA PRO A 41 -8.96 10.83 8.11
C PRO A 41 -10.34 11.38 7.70
N VAL A 42 -10.88 10.91 6.57
CA VAL A 42 -12.20 11.36 6.12
C VAL A 42 -13.26 10.91 7.13
N PRO A 43 -14.11 11.82 7.64
CA PRO A 43 -15.16 11.46 8.59
C PRO A 43 -16.05 10.32 8.06
N GLY A 44 -16.28 9.32 8.90
CA GLY A 44 -17.09 8.15 8.54
C GLY A 44 -16.33 7.04 7.87
N HIS A 45 -15.08 7.25 7.42
CA HIS A 45 -14.27 6.19 6.80
C HIS A 45 -13.53 5.34 7.83
N GLY A 46 -12.94 5.98 8.86
CA GLY A 46 -12.15 5.29 9.88
C GLY A 46 -10.95 4.55 9.29
N PRO A 47 -10.34 3.65 10.06
CA PRO A 47 -9.30 2.78 9.51
C PRO A 47 -9.87 1.89 8.41
N THR A 48 -9.09 1.71 7.35
CA THR A 48 -9.51 0.92 6.19
C THR A 48 -8.42 -0.11 5.85
N THR A 49 -8.66 -0.91 4.82
CA THR A 49 -7.68 -1.91 4.36
C THR A 49 -7.46 -1.76 2.86
N ILE A 50 -6.27 -2.18 2.41
CA ILE A 50 -5.95 -2.25 0.99
C ILE A 50 -6.75 -3.41 0.38
N VAL A 51 -7.53 -3.13 -0.66
CA VAL A 51 -8.38 -4.14 -1.31
C VAL A 51 -7.83 -4.60 -2.66
N GLU A 52 -6.78 -3.96 -3.16
CA GLU A 52 -6.15 -4.32 -4.43
C GLU A 52 -4.67 -4.66 -4.22
N GLY A 53 -4.17 -5.58 -5.04
CA GLY A 53 -2.77 -5.95 -5.08
C GLY A 53 -2.47 -6.63 -6.41
N ASN A 54 -1.18 -6.70 -6.77
CA ASN A 54 -0.77 -7.32 -8.03
C ASN A 54 -0.68 -8.85 -7.86
N PRO A 55 -1.53 -9.63 -8.54
CA PRO A 55 -1.54 -11.09 -8.38
C PRO A 55 -0.27 -11.75 -8.92
N ASN A 56 0.54 -11.04 -9.69
CA ASN A 56 1.80 -11.55 -10.22
C ASN A 56 3.01 -11.17 -9.34
N TYR A 57 2.80 -10.48 -8.23
CA TYR A 57 3.87 -10.04 -7.34
C TYR A 57 3.44 -10.30 -5.91
N LEU A 58 3.86 -11.44 -5.38
CA LEU A 58 3.39 -11.93 -4.08
C LEU A 58 4.48 -11.91 -3.03
N ASP A 59 4.11 -11.60 -1.78
CA ASP A 59 4.93 -11.77 -0.60
C ASP A 59 4.22 -12.79 0.29
N HIS A 60 4.80 -13.98 0.44
CA HIS A 60 4.18 -15.10 1.16
C HIS A 60 2.75 -15.39 0.68
N GLY A 61 2.55 -15.32 -0.65
CA GLY A 61 1.25 -15.58 -1.26
C GLY A 61 0.28 -14.40 -1.18
N ILE A 62 0.69 -13.26 -0.64
CA ILE A 62 -0.17 -12.08 -0.49
C ILE A 62 0.19 -11.05 -1.57
N PRO A 63 -0.78 -10.62 -2.39
CA PRO A 63 -0.50 -9.64 -3.45
C PRO A 63 0.03 -8.32 -2.91
N VAL A 64 1.16 -7.86 -3.46
CA VAL A 64 1.79 -6.60 -3.08
C VAL A 64 1.05 -5.42 -3.71
N ALA A 65 0.86 -4.35 -2.94
CA ALA A 65 0.20 -3.15 -3.43
C ALA A 65 1.15 -2.22 -4.16
N PHE A 66 0.66 -1.56 -5.19
CA PHE A 66 1.41 -0.62 -6.02
C PHE A 66 0.68 0.71 -6.12
N HIS A 67 1.38 1.73 -6.57
CA HIS A 67 0.82 3.05 -6.80
C HIS A 67 -0.44 2.96 -7.66
N GLY A 68 -1.50 3.63 -7.22
CA GLY A 68 -2.79 3.61 -7.91
C GLY A 68 -3.76 2.54 -7.43
N HIS A 69 -3.31 1.57 -6.65
CA HIS A 69 -4.21 0.60 -6.02
C HIS A 69 -5.09 1.26 -4.96
N LYS A 70 -6.23 0.68 -4.69
CA LYS A 70 -7.26 1.30 -3.84
C LYS A 70 -7.46 0.59 -2.52
N CYS A 71 -7.95 1.35 -1.55
CA CYS A 71 -8.40 0.85 -0.25
C CYS A 71 -9.93 0.70 -0.26
N ALA A 72 -10.46 0.00 0.76
CA ALA A 72 -11.89 -0.24 0.87
C ALA A 72 -12.72 1.05 0.94
N CYS A 73 -12.16 2.12 1.48
CA CYS A 73 -12.85 3.41 1.55
C CYS A 73 -12.81 4.20 0.22
N GLY A 74 -12.16 3.67 -0.81
CA GLY A 74 -12.06 4.32 -2.11
C GLY A 74 -10.85 5.21 -2.30
N CYS A 75 -10.01 5.40 -1.29
CA CYS A 75 -8.79 6.19 -1.46
C CYS A 75 -7.77 5.42 -2.31
N THR A 76 -6.87 6.17 -2.95
CA THR A 76 -5.84 5.64 -3.82
C THR A 76 -4.49 5.72 -3.11
N LEU A 77 -3.70 4.64 -3.21
CA LEU A 77 -2.36 4.60 -2.63
C LEU A 77 -1.38 5.37 -3.51
N ILE A 78 -0.49 6.13 -2.85
CA ILE A 78 0.49 6.98 -3.53
C ILE A 78 1.88 6.56 -3.07
N SER A 79 2.73 6.11 -4.00
CA SER A 79 4.09 5.71 -3.68
C SER A 79 4.96 6.93 -3.38
N SER A 80 5.77 6.84 -2.31
CA SER A 80 6.74 7.87 -1.94
C SER A 80 8.16 7.51 -2.36
N PHE A 81 8.39 6.29 -2.87
CA PHE A 81 9.72 5.80 -3.17
C PHE A 81 9.86 5.52 -4.66
N ALA A 82 10.28 6.55 -5.41
CA ALA A 82 10.39 6.46 -6.86
C ALA A 82 11.36 5.35 -7.34
N ALA A 83 12.38 5.00 -6.53
CA ALA A 83 13.32 3.94 -6.85
C ALA A 83 12.73 2.54 -6.62
N ALA A 84 11.62 2.39 -5.92
CA ALA A 84 10.97 1.12 -5.65
C ALA A 84 10.00 0.77 -6.80
N LYS A 85 10.54 0.64 -8.00
CA LYS A 85 9.77 0.33 -9.21
C LYS A 85 10.04 -1.08 -9.68
N VAL A 86 9.01 -1.71 -10.23
CA VAL A 86 9.14 -2.96 -10.96
C VAL A 86 8.49 -2.80 -12.34
N ALA A 87 9.06 -3.46 -13.32
CA ALA A 87 8.56 -3.41 -14.68
C ALA A 87 7.42 -4.38 -14.90
#